data_4da816a359bc82ecb25b6f05f634aec0
#
_entry.id   4da816a359bc82ecb25b6f05f634aec0
#
_cell.length_a   1.000
_cell.length_b   1.000
_cell.length_c   1.000
_cell.angle_alpha   90.00
_cell.angle_beta   90.00
_cell.angle_gamma   90.00
#
_symmetry.space_group_name_H-M   'P 1'
#
loop_
_entity.id
_entity.type
_entity.pdbx_description
1 polymer ?
#
loop_
_entity_poly.entity_id
_entity_poly.type
_entity_poly.pdbx_seq_one_letter_code
_entity_poly.pdbx_strand_id
1 'polypeptide(L)'
;MFKTQSSKLIEIEHLSAGYDGKQVLCDVNLTVYQDDYLGIIGPNGGGKTTLMRLILGLMKPTEGTIRYFRKVKDENGNMVLDENGEAKVEEVKEISMGYLPQYNQLDKQFPISVYEVVLAGLSKTKGLFSRYTQAQHQQVLDTLERMQLTEFKDRHIAALSGGQLQRVLLARAIVSKPDVVILDEPNTYIDRRFQKQMYEMLEQINKECAIIIVSHDVAEVLNNVKHIACVNQHLHYHDTADMPREKLEEHFLNV
;
A
#
# COMPACT_ATOMS: atom_id res chain seq x y z
N MET A 1 0.17 -29.22 7.29
CA MET A 1 0.76 -28.41 6.22
C MET A 1 1.31 -27.17 6.91
N PHE A 2 2.62 -27.08 7.12
CA PHE A 2 3.22 -25.95 7.82
C PHE A 2 2.97 -24.69 6.97
N LYS A 3 2.22 -23.71 7.49
CA LYS A 3 2.17 -22.37 6.91
C LYS A 3 3.62 -21.86 6.95
N THR A 4 4.27 -21.73 5.80
CA THR A 4 5.54 -21.04 5.69
C THR A 4 5.27 -19.63 6.20
N GLN A 5 5.83 -19.29 7.35
CA GLN A 5 5.60 -17.98 7.97
C GLN A 5 6.24 -16.96 7.02
N SER A 6 5.43 -16.08 6.49
CA SER A 6 5.92 -15.05 5.56
C SER A 6 6.92 -14.14 6.25
N SER A 7 7.93 -13.68 5.52
CA SER A 7 8.99 -12.85 6.09
C SER A 7 8.45 -11.47 6.47
N LYS A 8 8.84 -10.99 7.65
CA LYS A 8 8.52 -9.66 8.16
C LYS A 8 8.99 -8.59 7.17
N LEU A 9 8.16 -7.56 6.94
CA LEU A 9 8.44 -6.42 6.07
C LEU A 9 8.45 -5.10 6.84
N ILE A 10 7.44 -4.87 7.69
CA ILE A 10 7.31 -3.67 8.54
C ILE A 10 6.95 -4.14 9.95
N GLU A 11 7.60 -3.55 10.96
CA GLU A 11 7.28 -3.77 12.36
C GLU A 11 7.10 -2.43 13.06
N ILE A 12 5.97 -2.29 13.72
CA ILE A 12 5.57 -1.12 14.49
C ILE A 12 5.44 -1.56 15.95
N GLU A 13 6.17 -0.89 16.85
CA GLU A 13 6.16 -1.21 18.28
C GLU A 13 5.92 0.04 19.12
N HIS A 14 4.92 -0.04 19.99
CA HIS A 14 4.54 0.99 20.96
C HIS A 14 4.37 2.39 20.36
N LEU A 15 3.85 2.45 19.13
CA LEU A 15 3.77 3.67 18.35
C LEU A 15 2.67 4.58 18.87
N SER A 16 3.04 5.81 19.23
CA SER A 16 2.12 6.89 19.56
C SER A 16 2.38 8.09 18.67
N ALA A 17 1.32 8.81 18.28
CA ALA A 17 1.42 9.99 17.44
C ALA A 17 0.22 10.92 17.59
N GLY A 18 0.42 12.21 17.32
CA GLY A 18 -0.62 13.23 17.41
C GLY A 18 -0.25 14.52 16.71
N TYR A 19 -1.15 15.50 16.79
CA TYR A 19 -0.99 16.85 16.24
C TYR A 19 -1.30 17.87 17.33
N ASP A 20 -0.50 18.91 17.44
CA ASP A 20 -0.73 20.05 18.35
C ASP A 20 -1.04 19.63 19.81
N GLY A 21 -0.32 18.62 20.30
CA GLY A 21 -0.51 18.09 21.65
C GLY A 21 -1.72 17.18 21.85
N LYS A 22 -2.54 16.96 20.81
CA LYS A 22 -3.66 16.03 20.83
C LYS A 22 -3.20 14.69 20.27
N GLN A 23 -3.24 13.63 21.10
CA GLN A 23 -2.91 12.28 20.70
C GLN A 23 -3.99 11.71 19.77
N VAL A 24 -3.57 11.07 18.69
CA VAL A 24 -4.44 10.46 17.66
C VAL A 24 -4.24 8.96 17.61
N LEU A 25 -3.01 8.49 17.85
CA LEU A 25 -2.66 7.08 17.98
C LEU A 25 -1.96 6.85 19.30
N CYS A 26 -2.29 5.77 19.98
CA CYS A 26 -1.80 5.42 21.32
C CYS A 26 -1.38 3.96 21.36
N ASP A 27 -0.10 3.70 21.64
CA ASP A 27 0.48 2.37 21.84
C ASP A 27 0.12 1.36 20.72
N VAL A 28 0.27 1.77 19.46
CA VAL A 28 -0.03 0.93 18.30
C VAL A 28 1.09 -0.08 18.06
N ASN A 29 0.71 -1.35 17.94
CA ASN A 29 1.60 -2.45 17.59
C ASN A 29 1.07 -3.15 16.35
N LEU A 30 1.90 -3.32 15.30
CA LEU A 30 1.52 -3.94 14.04
C LEU A 30 2.73 -4.55 13.35
N THR A 31 2.59 -5.79 12.87
CA THR A 31 3.57 -6.39 11.95
C THR A 31 2.91 -6.61 10.59
N VAL A 32 3.58 -6.17 9.52
CA VAL A 32 3.19 -6.42 8.12
C VAL A 32 4.19 -7.39 7.51
N TYR A 33 3.70 -8.42 6.85
CA TYR A 33 4.51 -9.43 6.19
C TYR A 33 4.56 -9.19 4.67
N GLN A 34 5.51 -9.82 4.00
CA GLN A 34 5.78 -9.56 2.56
C GLN A 34 4.68 -10.03 1.61
N ASP A 35 3.83 -10.97 2.03
CA ASP A 35 2.67 -11.45 1.27
C ASP A 35 1.33 -10.93 1.79
N ASP A 36 1.36 -9.97 2.74
CA ASP A 36 0.15 -9.44 3.33
C ASP A 36 -0.72 -8.71 2.31
N TYR A 37 -2.01 -8.90 2.52
CA TYR A 37 -3.06 -8.07 1.96
C TYR A 37 -3.88 -7.58 3.16
N LEU A 38 -3.45 -6.44 3.70
CA LEU A 38 -3.93 -5.88 4.97
C LEU A 38 -4.95 -4.76 4.72
N GLY A 39 -6.12 -4.88 5.32
CA GLY A 39 -7.10 -3.80 5.41
C GLY A 39 -6.93 -3.00 6.70
N ILE A 40 -6.74 -1.69 6.61
CA ILE A 40 -6.80 -0.77 7.75
C ILE A 40 -8.16 -0.09 7.71
N ILE A 41 -8.98 -0.39 8.71
CA ILE A 41 -10.36 0.08 8.81
C ILE A 41 -10.57 0.80 10.15
N GLY A 42 -11.63 1.59 10.25
CA GLY A 42 -11.96 2.35 11.48
C GLY A 42 -12.78 3.60 11.20
N PRO A 43 -13.29 4.27 12.25
CA PRO A 43 -14.08 5.47 12.11
C PRO A 43 -13.31 6.64 11.51
N ASN A 44 -14.03 7.64 11.01
CA ASN A 44 -13.42 8.91 10.61
C ASN A 44 -12.80 9.59 11.83
N GLY A 45 -11.56 10.05 11.69
CA GLY A 45 -10.79 10.61 12.81
C GLY A 45 -10.12 9.56 13.70
N GLY A 46 -10.32 8.25 13.50
CA GLY A 46 -9.74 7.18 14.31
C GLY A 46 -8.22 6.99 14.18
N GLY A 47 -7.54 7.72 13.27
CA GLY A 47 -6.08 7.68 13.14
C GLY A 47 -5.54 6.92 11.92
N LYS A 48 -6.40 6.38 11.04
CA LYS A 48 -6.00 5.62 9.84
C LYS A 48 -4.99 6.37 8.95
N THR A 49 -5.33 7.60 8.56
CA THR A 49 -4.44 8.46 7.74
C THR A 49 -3.14 8.81 8.47
N THR A 50 -3.20 8.98 9.79
CA THR A 50 -2.01 9.22 10.62
C THR A 50 -1.10 8.00 10.61
N LEU A 51 -1.65 6.80 10.83
CA LEU A 51 -0.88 5.55 10.76
C LEU A 51 -0.23 5.35 9.38
N MET A 52 -1.00 5.57 8.32
CA MET A 52 -0.48 5.49 6.95
C MET A 52 0.67 6.49 6.72
N ARG A 53 0.54 7.75 7.16
CA ARG A 53 1.62 8.77 7.03
C ARG A 53 2.87 8.38 7.80
N LEU A 54 2.72 7.76 8.96
CA LEU A 54 3.84 7.24 9.75
C LEU A 54 4.54 6.09 9.02
N ILE A 55 3.78 5.11 8.48
CA ILE A 55 4.34 4.01 7.68
C ILE A 55 5.08 4.53 6.44
N LEU A 56 4.54 5.56 5.76
CA LEU A 56 5.17 6.20 4.60
C LEU A 56 6.39 7.07 4.95
N GLY A 57 6.68 7.28 6.25
CA GLY A 57 7.75 8.17 6.70
C GLY A 57 7.46 9.67 6.47
N LEU A 58 6.20 10.04 6.19
CA LEU A 58 5.75 11.43 6.00
C LEU A 58 5.49 12.15 7.33
N MET A 59 5.48 11.42 8.42
CA MET A 59 5.33 11.90 9.79
C MET A 59 6.24 11.11 10.71
N LYS A 60 6.74 11.73 11.78
CA LYS A 60 7.50 11.03 12.82
C LYS A 60 6.58 10.69 13.98
N PRO A 61 6.73 9.52 14.61
CA PRO A 61 6.01 9.20 15.83
C PRO A 61 6.49 10.08 16.99
N THR A 62 5.63 10.27 17.99
CA THR A 62 6.00 10.90 19.26
C THR A 62 6.68 9.90 20.21
N GLU A 63 6.28 8.63 20.13
CA GLU A 63 6.84 7.51 20.86
C GLU A 63 6.82 6.25 20.02
N GLY A 64 7.62 5.25 20.39
CA GLY A 64 7.71 3.97 19.70
C GLY A 64 8.57 4.00 18.43
N THR A 65 8.56 2.91 17.69
CA THR A 65 9.45 2.72 16.53
C THR A 65 8.72 2.09 15.36
N ILE A 66 9.20 2.40 14.16
CA ILE A 66 8.85 1.70 12.91
C ILE A 66 10.15 1.18 12.32
N ARG A 67 10.23 -0.14 12.14
CA ARG A 67 11.38 -0.82 11.54
C ARG A 67 10.98 -1.47 10.23
N TYR A 68 11.89 -1.46 9.27
CA TYR A 68 11.69 -2.04 7.94
C TYR A 68 12.66 -3.19 7.73
N PHE A 69 12.21 -4.22 7.02
CA PHE A 69 13.00 -5.42 6.79
C PHE A 69 13.00 -5.80 5.31
N ARG A 70 14.08 -6.43 4.88
CA ARG A 70 14.23 -6.95 3.52
C ARG A 70 14.82 -8.35 3.56
N LYS A 71 14.41 -9.20 2.62
CA LYS A 71 15.02 -10.52 2.43
C LYS A 71 16.47 -10.39 2.01
N VAL A 72 17.34 -11.13 2.66
CA VAL A 72 18.77 -11.22 2.31
C VAL A 72 18.89 -12.09 1.07
N LYS A 73 19.66 -11.60 0.08
CA LYS A 73 20.03 -12.33 -1.12
C LYS A 73 21.53 -12.54 -1.16
N ASP A 74 21.97 -13.70 -1.66
CA ASP A 74 23.38 -13.98 -1.94
C ASP A 74 23.88 -13.21 -3.18
N GLU A 75 25.16 -13.35 -3.50
CA GLU A 75 25.82 -12.72 -4.67
C GLU A 75 25.20 -13.14 -6.01
N ASN A 76 24.51 -14.28 -6.05
CA ASN A 76 23.83 -14.81 -7.22
C ASN A 76 22.35 -14.40 -7.28
N GLY A 77 21.86 -13.64 -6.28
CA GLY A 77 20.47 -13.18 -6.18
C GLY A 77 19.49 -14.19 -5.59
N ASN A 78 19.96 -15.34 -5.07
CA ASN A 78 19.14 -16.34 -4.41
C ASN A 78 18.83 -15.90 -2.98
N MET A 79 17.67 -16.32 -2.45
CA MET A 79 17.30 -16.06 -1.06
C MET A 79 18.22 -16.84 -0.11
N VAL A 80 18.78 -16.15 0.87
CA VAL A 80 19.49 -16.78 1.98
C VAL A 80 18.45 -17.29 2.97
N LEU A 81 18.57 -18.57 3.38
CA LEU A 81 17.69 -19.17 4.37
C LEU A 81 18.36 -19.11 5.75
N ASP A 82 17.54 -19.03 6.79
CA ASP A 82 17.98 -19.13 8.18
C ASP A 82 18.09 -20.60 8.63
N GLU A 83 18.37 -20.84 9.91
CA GLU A 83 18.51 -22.16 10.51
C GLU A 83 17.22 -22.99 10.46
N ASN A 84 16.07 -22.36 10.30
CA ASN A 84 14.74 -23.00 10.22
C ASN A 84 14.31 -23.23 8.76
N GLY A 85 15.13 -22.82 7.76
CA GLY A 85 14.80 -22.91 6.34
C GLY A 85 13.87 -21.79 5.86
N GLU A 86 13.67 -20.74 6.66
CA GLU A 86 12.91 -19.56 6.28
C GLU A 86 13.82 -18.49 5.64
N ALA A 87 13.24 -17.62 4.80
CA ALA A 87 14.03 -16.55 4.18
C ALA A 87 14.53 -15.58 5.25
N LYS A 88 15.87 -15.50 5.38
CA LYS A 88 16.52 -14.59 6.29
C LYS A 88 16.17 -13.14 5.93
N VAL A 89 15.81 -12.35 6.94
CA VAL A 89 15.56 -10.91 6.80
C VAL A 89 16.60 -10.10 7.55
N GLU A 90 16.88 -8.91 7.06
CA GLU A 90 17.72 -7.91 7.73
C GLU A 90 16.94 -6.61 7.88
N GLU A 91 17.21 -5.89 8.97
CA GLU A 91 16.69 -4.55 9.16
C GLU A 91 17.36 -3.59 8.21
N VAL A 92 16.54 -2.76 7.53
CA VAL A 92 17.01 -1.75 6.56
C VAL A 92 16.45 -0.39 6.94
N LYS A 93 17.14 0.66 6.50
CA LYS A 93 16.73 2.03 6.79
C LYS A 93 15.39 2.41 6.13
N GLU A 94 15.13 1.87 4.94
CA GLU A 94 13.92 2.12 4.16
C GLU A 94 13.63 0.97 3.20
N ILE A 95 12.36 0.82 2.83
CA ILE A 95 11.88 -0.09 1.79
C ILE A 95 11.23 0.70 0.66
N SER A 96 11.08 0.07 -0.51
CA SER A 96 10.37 0.71 -1.62
C SER A 96 8.86 0.66 -1.39
N MET A 97 8.21 1.82 -1.38
CA MET A 97 6.77 1.94 -1.16
C MET A 97 6.09 2.61 -2.34
N GLY A 98 5.05 1.95 -2.88
CA GLY A 98 4.10 2.55 -3.79
C GLY A 98 2.96 3.21 -3.02
N TYR A 99 2.52 4.38 -3.45
CA TYR A 99 1.40 5.07 -2.78
C TYR A 99 0.37 5.56 -3.79
N LEU A 100 -0.88 5.15 -3.56
CA LEU A 100 -2.05 5.64 -4.25
C LEU A 100 -2.82 6.54 -3.29
N PRO A 101 -2.78 7.89 -3.49
CA PRO A 101 -3.49 8.85 -2.63
C PRO A 101 -4.99 8.84 -2.92
N GLN A 102 -5.74 9.37 -1.98
CA GLN A 102 -7.17 9.63 -2.16
C GLN A 102 -7.41 10.51 -3.40
N TYR A 103 -8.40 10.17 -4.20
CA TYR A 103 -8.71 10.78 -5.49
C TYR A 103 -8.86 12.31 -5.49
N ASN A 104 -9.39 12.88 -4.41
CA ASN A 104 -9.63 14.33 -4.28
C ASN A 104 -8.37 15.19 -4.19
N GLN A 105 -7.19 14.58 -4.04
CA GLN A 105 -5.92 15.30 -3.88
C GLN A 105 -5.22 15.60 -5.22
N LEU A 106 -5.82 15.19 -6.35
CA LEU A 106 -5.22 15.37 -7.68
C LEU A 106 -5.78 16.59 -8.39
N ASP A 107 -4.89 17.50 -8.78
CA ASP A 107 -5.21 18.56 -9.73
C ASP A 107 -5.31 17.97 -11.14
N LYS A 108 -6.55 17.75 -11.60
CA LYS A 108 -6.83 17.24 -12.95
C LYS A 108 -6.56 18.25 -14.05
N GLN A 109 -6.43 19.54 -13.72
CA GLN A 109 -6.18 20.60 -14.71
C GLN A 109 -4.71 20.66 -15.10
N PHE A 110 -3.83 19.99 -14.35
CA PHE A 110 -2.41 19.92 -14.69
C PHE A 110 -2.22 19.18 -16.03
N PRO A 111 -1.58 19.79 -17.05
CA PRO A 111 -1.46 19.25 -18.39
C PRO A 111 -0.37 18.16 -18.46
N ILE A 112 -0.64 17.02 -17.83
CA ILE A 112 0.26 15.86 -17.78
C ILE A 112 -0.38 14.65 -18.48
N SER A 113 0.40 13.90 -19.23
CA SER A 113 -0.04 12.68 -19.89
C SER A 113 -0.03 11.47 -18.93
N VAL A 114 -0.77 10.43 -19.28
CA VAL A 114 -0.78 9.13 -18.58
C VAL A 114 0.65 8.59 -18.46
N TYR A 115 1.41 8.62 -19.54
CA TYR A 115 2.79 8.17 -19.58
C TYR A 115 3.66 8.90 -18.56
N GLU A 116 3.57 10.23 -18.52
CA GLU A 116 4.37 11.06 -17.59
C GLU A 116 3.99 10.82 -16.12
N VAL A 117 2.71 10.59 -15.82
CA VAL A 117 2.26 10.24 -14.46
C VAL A 117 2.89 8.92 -14.02
N VAL A 118 2.87 7.89 -14.87
CA VAL A 118 3.47 6.59 -14.53
C VAL A 118 4.99 6.71 -14.43
N LEU A 119 5.65 7.44 -15.35
CA LEU A 119 7.08 7.70 -15.32
C LEU A 119 7.53 8.40 -14.02
N ALA A 120 6.71 9.32 -13.49
CA ALA A 120 6.98 9.99 -12.22
C ALA A 120 7.05 9.00 -11.03
N GLY A 121 6.44 7.81 -11.12
CA GLY A 121 6.57 6.74 -10.12
C GLY A 121 8.00 6.21 -9.98
N LEU A 122 8.87 6.45 -10.97
CA LEU A 122 10.29 6.09 -10.94
C LEU A 122 11.21 7.23 -10.43
N SER A 123 10.66 8.34 -9.98
CA SER A 123 11.45 9.52 -9.58
C SER A 123 12.47 9.25 -8.46
N LYS A 124 12.14 8.36 -7.51
CA LYS A 124 13.06 7.97 -6.42
C LYS A 124 14.22 7.07 -6.90
N THR A 125 14.09 6.42 -8.07
CA THR A 125 15.10 5.49 -8.59
C THR A 125 16.17 6.17 -9.44
N LYS A 126 16.09 7.49 -9.62
CA LYS A 126 17.06 8.29 -10.37
C LYS A 126 17.69 9.38 -9.52
N GLY A 127 18.92 9.79 -9.85
CA GLY A 127 19.55 10.97 -9.26
C GLY A 127 18.79 12.25 -9.65
N LEU A 128 18.89 13.30 -8.82
CA LEU A 128 18.14 14.54 -8.94
C LEU A 128 18.26 15.20 -10.34
N PHE A 129 19.43 15.12 -10.96
CA PHE A 129 19.73 15.68 -12.29
C PHE A 129 19.85 14.64 -13.41
N SER A 130 19.55 13.37 -13.13
CA SER A 130 19.67 12.30 -14.11
C SER A 130 18.45 12.24 -15.02
N ARG A 131 18.65 11.87 -16.30
CA ARG A 131 17.56 11.50 -17.21
C ARG A 131 17.12 10.06 -16.93
N TYR A 132 15.87 9.73 -17.26
CA TYR A 132 15.43 8.34 -17.23
C TYR A 132 16.16 7.53 -18.29
N THR A 133 16.51 6.30 -17.95
CA THR A 133 17.19 5.35 -18.84
C THR A 133 16.18 4.69 -19.79
N GLN A 134 16.67 4.11 -20.88
CA GLN A 134 15.81 3.33 -21.80
C GLN A 134 15.10 2.17 -21.09
N ALA A 135 15.76 1.51 -20.13
CA ALA A 135 15.18 0.45 -19.32
C ALA A 135 14.00 0.97 -18.48
N GLN A 136 14.11 2.16 -17.90
CA GLN A 136 13.02 2.80 -17.14
C GLN A 136 11.85 3.19 -18.04
N HIS A 137 12.12 3.68 -19.25
CA HIS A 137 11.08 3.94 -20.24
C HIS A 137 10.34 2.66 -20.65
N GLN A 138 11.07 1.55 -20.87
CA GLN A 138 10.46 0.25 -21.15
C GLN A 138 9.63 -0.24 -19.97
N GLN A 139 10.10 -0.12 -18.75
CA GLN A 139 9.36 -0.48 -17.53
C GLN A 139 8.02 0.26 -17.42
N VAL A 140 7.96 1.53 -17.82
CA VAL A 140 6.71 2.30 -17.91
C VAL A 140 5.76 1.70 -18.94
N LEU A 141 6.26 1.38 -20.14
CA LEU A 141 5.44 0.80 -21.21
C LEU A 141 4.87 -0.56 -20.80
N ASP A 142 5.69 -1.44 -20.21
CA ASP A 142 5.27 -2.75 -19.70
C ASP A 142 4.19 -2.60 -18.60
N THR A 143 4.35 -1.60 -17.73
CA THR A 143 3.37 -1.30 -16.68
C THR A 143 2.04 -0.79 -17.27
N LEU A 144 2.10 0.08 -18.28
CA LEU A 144 0.91 0.57 -18.99
C LEU A 144 0.16 -0.56 -19.69
N GLU A 145 0.87 -1.48 -20.32
CA GLU A 145 0.30 -2.68 -20.93
C GLU A 145 -0.39 -3.56 -19.89
N ARG A 146 0.32 -3.90 -18.80
CA ARG A 146 -0.22 -4.68 -17.68
C ARG A 146 -1.50 -4.07 -17.11
N MET A 147 -1.59 -2.74 -17.02
CA MET A 147 -2.74 -2.00 -16.51
C MET A 147 -3.79 -1.68 -17.57
N GLN A 148 -3.65 -2.18 -18.81
CA GLN A 148 -4.55 -1.94 -19.94
C GLN A 148 -4.72 -0.43 -20.24
N LEU A 149 -3.61 0.30 -20.22
CA LEU A 149 -3.55 1.75 -20.42
C LEU A 149 -2.78 2.17 -21.68
N THR A 150 -2.30 1.23 -22.50
CA THR A 150 -1.44 1.49 -23.66
C THR A 150 -2.08 2.49 -24.65
N GLU A 151 -3.37 2.34 -24.93
CA GLU A 151 -4.11 3.25 -25.84
C GLU A 151 -4.29 4.67 -25.28
N PHE A 152 -4.14 4.85 -23.96
CA PHE A 152 -4.32 6.13 -23.28
C PHE A 152 -3.00 6.83 -22.96
N LYS A 153 -1.84 6.25 -23.28
CA LYS A 153 -0.51 6.70 -22.82
C LYS A 153 -0.25 8.19 -23.08
N ASP A 154 -0.69 8.70 -24.23
CA ASP A 154 -0.46 10.08 -24.66
C ASP A 154 -1.63 11.01 -24.29
N ARG A 155 -2.71 10.48 -23.68
CA ARG A 155 -3.85 11.30 -23.24
C ARG A 155 -3.52 12.06 -21.98
N HIS A 156 -4.05 13.27 -21.86
CA HIS A 156 -4.03 14.02 -20.61
C HIS A 156 -4.94 13.35 -19.56
N ILE A 157 -4.50 13.34 -18.29
CA ILE A 157 -5.28 12.74 -17.19
C ILE A 157 -6.65 13.38 -17.00
N ALA A 158 -6.83 14.65 -17.39
CA ALA A 158 -8.12 15.35 -17.36
C ALA A 158 -9.19 14.70 -18.26
N ALA A 159 -8.77 14.01 -19.34
CA ALA A 159 -9.67 13.37 -20.30
C ALA A 159 -10.04 11.93 -19.93
N LEU A 160 -9.60 11.43 -18.78
CA LEU A 160 -9.85 10.07 -18.33
C LEU A 160 -11.12 9.97 -17.48
N SER A 161 -11.82 8.83 -17.60
CA SER A 161 -12.85 8.46 -16.63
C SER A 161 -12.23 8.23 -15.24
N GLY A 162 -13.06 8.27 -14.18
CA GLY A 162 -12.58 8.02 -12.81
C GLY A 162 -11.82 6.69 -12.68
N GLY A 163 -12.38 5.62 -13.27
CA GLY A 163 -11.72 4.31 -13.25
C GLY A 163 -10.44 4.23 -14.07
N GLN A 164 -10.36 4.91 -15.22
CA GLN A 164 -9.11 4.99 -15.97
C GLN A 164 -8.03 5.74 -15.17
N LEU A 165 -8.38 6.86 -14.55
CA LEU A 165 -7.46 7.62 -13.74
C LEU A 165 -6.97 6.81 -12.52
N GLN A 166 -7.86 6.05 -11.88
CA GLN A 166 -7.50 5.19 -10.77
C GLN A 166 -6.46 4.12 -11.20
N ARG A 167 -6.64 3.51 -12.38
CA ARG A 167 -5.65 2.58 -12.96
C ARG A 167 -4.31 3.27 -13.24
N VAL A 168 -4.31 4.51 -13.71
CA VAL A 168 -3.08 5.29 -13.93
C VAL A 168 -2.34 5.53 -12.61
N LEU A 169 -3.07 5.86 -11.54
CA LEU A 169 -2.47 6.08 -10.23
C LEU A 169 -1.92 4.77 -9.63
N LEU A 170 -2.63 3.67 -9.83
CA LEU A 170 -2.14 2.35 -9.44
C LEU A 170 -0.89 1.96 -10.26
N ALA A 171 -0.89 2.20 -11.58
CA ALA A 171 0.29 2.01 -12.43
C ALA A 171 1.49 2.81 -11.91
N ARG A 172 1.29 4.08 -11.55
CA ARG A 172 2.33 4.93 -10.95
C ARG A 172 2.86 4.35 -9.63
N ALA A 173 1.98 3.78 -8.80
CA ALA A 173 2.37 3.22 -7.52
C ALA A 173 3.20 1.94 -7.67
N ILE A 174 2.93 1.12 -8.69
CA ILE A 174 3.60 -0.19 -8.86
C ILE A 174 4.79 -0.17 -9.83
N VAL A 175 4.95 0.88 -10.64
CA VAL A 175 5.99 0.91 -11.71
C VAL A 175 7.42 0.72 -11.16
N SER A 176 7.70 1.16 -9.93
CA SER A 176 9.00 0.97 -9.28
C SER A 176 9.22 -0.43 -8.72
N LYS A 177 8.26 -1.36 -8.86
CA LYS A 177 8.27 -2.69 -8.23
C LYS A 177 8.49 -2.58 -6.72
N PRO A 178 7.58 -1.92 -5.98
CA PRO A 178 7.75 -1.66 -4.56
C PRO A 178 7.66 -2.95 -3.73
N ASP A 179 8.20 -2.91 -2.51
CA ASP A 179 8.05 -3.97 -1.51
C ASP A 179 6.63 -3.99 -0.91
N VAL A 180 5.97 -2.81 -0.85
CA VAL A 180 4.58 -2.65 -0.40
C VAL A 180 3.87 -1.55 -1.19
N VAL A 181 2.60 -1.75 -1.50
CA VAL A 181 1.69 -0.74 -2.06
C VAL A 181 0.67 -0.33 -1.01
N ILE A 182 0.55 0.97 -0.76
CA ILE A 182 -0.42 1.55 0.18
C ILE A 182 -1.47 2.31 -0.63
N LEU A 183 -2.74 1.97 -0.43
CA LEU A 183 -3.88 2.57 -1.11
C LEU A 183 -4.78 3.29 -0.09
N ASP A 184 -4.99 4.58 -0.30
CA ASP A 184 -5.82 5.41 0.57
C ASP A 184 -7.20 5.61 -0.08
N GLU A 185 -8.21 4.92 0.44
CA GLU A 185 -9.59 4.93 -0.04
C GLU A 185 -9.71 4.73 -1.57
N PRO A 186 -9.19 3.61 -2.12
CA PRO A 186 -9.09 3.42 -3.56
C PRO A 186 -10.43 3.32 -4.27
N ASN A 187 -11.54 3.09 -3.58
CA ASN A 187 -12.88 2.85 -4.15
C ASN A 187 -13.73 4.11 -4.28
N THR A 188 -13.24 5.26 -3.82
CA THR A 188 -13.99 6.51 -3.85
C THR A 188 -14.21 6.95 -5.32
N TYR A 189 -15.46 7.23 -5.70
CA TYR A 189 -15.88 7.69 -7.05
C TYR A 189 -15.76 6.69 -8.20
N ILE A 190 -15.75 5.39 -7.93
CA ILE A 190 -15.78 4.35 -8.97
C ILE A 190 -17.03 3.48 -8.85
N ASP A 191 -17.56 3.01 -9.99
CA ASP A 191 -18.70 2.12 -10.01
C ASP A 191 -18.34 0.69 -9.57
N ARG A 192 -19.36 -0.10 -9.18
CA ARG A 192 -19.17 -1.48 -8.68
C ARG A 192 -18.45 -2.41 -9.67
N ARG A 193 -18.66 -2.22 -10.97
CA ARG A 193 -18.01 -3.06 -11.99
C ARG A 193 -16.50 -2.80 -12.00
N PHE A 194 -16.12 -1.54 -11.90
CA PHE A 194 -14.74 -1.14 -11.90
C PHE A 194 -14.05 -1.52 -10.56
N GLN A 195 -14.76 -1.42 -9.42
CA GLN A 195 -14.28 -1.88 -8.13
C GLN A 195 -13.83 -3.35 -8.18
N LYS A 196 -14.67 -4.24 -8.72
CA LYS A 196 -14.32 -5.65 -8.89
C LYS A 196 -13.03 -5.84 -9.70
N GLN A 197 -12.91 -5.15 -10.84
CA GLN A 197 -11.70 -5.21 -11.67
C GLN A 197 -10.45 -4.73 -10.93
N MET A 198 -10.59 -3.70 -10.10
CA MET A 198 -9.49 -3.20 -9.29
C MET A 198 -9.02 -4.22 -8.26
N TYR A 199 -9.93 -4.87 -7.53
CA TYR A 199 -9.55 -5.92 -6.58
C TYR A 199 -8.90 -7.12 -7.26
N GLU A 200 -9.37 -7.53 -8.45
CA GLU A 200 -8.72 -8.57 -9.27
C GLU A 200 -7.28 -8.16 -9.66
N MET A 201 -7.05 -6.89 -10.01
CA MET A 201 -5.70 -6.38 -10.28
C MET A 201 -4.84 -6.38 -9.00
N LEU A 202 -5.39 -5.94 -7.88
CA LEU A 202 -4.68 -5.91 -6.60
C LEU A 202 -4.30 -7.32 -6.13
N GLU A 203 -5.16 -8.32 -6.32
CA GLU A 203 -4.83 -9.71 -6.04
C GLU A 203 -3.63 -10.21 -6.86
N GLN A 204 -3.53 -9.82 -8.14
CA GLN A 204 -2.36 -10.14 -8.96
C GLN A 204 -1.10 -9.39 -8.49
N ILE A 205 -1.23 -8.12 -8.08
CA ILE A 205 -0.12 -7.33 -7.53
C ILE A 205 0.34 -7.90 -6.20
N ASN A 206 -0.58 -8.42 -5.35
CA ASN A 206 -0.24 -9.03 -4.05
C ASN A 206 0.63 -10.30 -4.17
N LYS A 207 0.71 -10.92 -5.32
CA LYS A 207 1.66 -12.03 -5.57
C LYS A 207 3.12 -11.56 -5.62
N GLU A 208 3.34 -10.26 -5.82
CA GLU A 208 4.66 -9.65 -6.02
C GLU A 208 5.10 -8.78 -4.84
N CYS A 209 4.16 -8.14 -4.13
CA CYS A 209 4.43 -7.25 -3.00
C CYS A 209 3.28 -7.25 -2.00
N ALA A 210 3.55 -6.79 -0.77
CA ALA A 210 2.50 -6.55 0.21
C ALA A 210 1.54 -5.44 -0.25
N ILE A 211 0.27 -5.52 0.19
CA ILE A 211 -0.73 -4.49 -0.06
C ILE A 211 -1.33 -4.05 1.28
N ILE A 212 -1.44 -2.74 1.48
CA ILE A 212 -2.17 -2.12 2.58
C ILE A 212 -3.28 -1.25 1.99
N ILE A 213 -4.54 -1.57 2.30
CA ILE A 213 -5.69 -0.75 1.92
C ILE A 213 -6.22 -0.04 3.14
N VAL A 214 -6.30 1.29 3.08
CA VAL A 214 -7.02 2.10 4.06
C VAL A 214 -8.42 2.38 3.52
N SER A 215 -9.45 1.99 4.24
CA SER A 215 -10.85 2.18 3.82
C SER A 215 -11.78 2.38 5.01
N HIS A 216 -12.89 3.07 4.75
CA HIS A 216 -14.05 3.13 5.65
C HIS A 216 -15.16 2.13 5.25
N ASP A 217 -15.06 1.50 4.08
CA ASP A 217 -15.98 0.44 3.64
C ASP A 217 -15.51 -0.93 4.15
N VAL A 218 -16.03 -1.28 5.33
CA VAL A 218 -15.70 -2.52 6.03
C VAL A 218 -16.08 -3.74 5.21
N ALA A 219 -17.29 -3.76 4.64
CA ALA A 219 -17.84 -4.93 3.94
C ALA A 219 -17.01 -5.30 2.70
N GLU A 220 -16.54 -4.28 2.00
CA GLU A 220 -15.75 -4.49 0.79
C GLU A 220 -14.33 -4.95 1.10
N VAL A 221 -13.69 -4.35 2.12
CA VAL A 221 -12.36 -4.75 2.57
C VAL A 221 -12.37 -6.20 3.05
N LEU A 222 -13.33 -6.59 3.89
CA LEU A 222 -13.48 -7.95 4.42
C LEU A 222 -13.54 -9.05 3.35
N ASN A 223 -14.07 -8.73 2.17
CA ASN A 223 -14.20 -9.71 1.08
C ASN A 223 -12.88 -9.98 0.35
N ASN A 224 -11.90 -9.09 0.49
CA ASN A 224 -10.76 -9.06 -0.43
C ASN A 224 -9.40 -9.15 0.28
N VAL A 225 -9.33 -8.88 1.60
CA VAL A 225 -8.07 -8.87 2.34
C VAL A 225 -7.83 -10.16 3.13
N LYS A 226 -6.58 -10.42 3.47
CA LYS A 226 -6.18 -11.55 4.30
C LYS A 226 -6.24 -11.22 5.80
N HIS A 227 -5.91 -9.98 6.16
CA HIS A 227 -5.83 -9.50 7.53
C HIS A 227 -6.44 -8.12 7.67
N ILE A 228 -6.92 -7.80 8.88
CA ILE A 228 -7.56 -6.51 9.18
C ILE A 228 -6.93 -5.89 10.41
N ALA A 229 -6.63 -4.61 10.33
CA ALA A 229 -6.26 -3.77 11.45
C ALA A 229 -7.38 -2.73 11.69
N CYS A 230 -8.08 -2.86 12.81
CA CYS A 230 -9.08 -1.91 13.26
C CYS A 230 -8.41 -0.79 14.02
N VAL A 231 -8.52 0.47 13.53
CA VAL A 231 -7.83 1.63 14.11
C VAL A 231 -8.84 2.64 14.62
N ASN A 232 -8.83 2.84 15.95
CA ASN A 232 -9.53 3.92 16.64
C ASN A 232 -8.70 4.33 17.87
N GLN A 233 -7.76 5.25 17.72
CA GLN A 233 -6.69 5.61 18.64
C GLN A 233 -5.75 4.43 18.97
N HIS A 234 -6.30 3.26 19.27
CA HIS A 234 -5.59 1.98 19.41
C HIS A 234 -5.75 1.15 18.14
N LEU A 235 -4.96 0.08 18.04
CA LEU A 235 -5.05 -0.86 16.92
C LEU A 235 -5.38 -2.26 17.42
N HIS A 236 -6.38 -2.88 16.82
CA HIS A 236 -6.71 -4.29 17.02
C HIS A 236 -6.53 -5.04 15.70
N TYR A 237 -5.65 -6.02 15.72
CA TYR A 237 -5.32 -6.84 14.54
C TYR A 237 -6.12 -8.15 14.56
N HIS A 238 -6.65 -8.53 13.40
CA HIS A 238 -7.46 -9.74 13.23
C HIS A 238 -7.10 -10.46 11.93
N ASP A 239 -7.03 -11.79 11.98
CA ASP A 239 -7.03 -12.63 10.79
C ASP A 239 -8.47 -12.75 10.27
N THR A 240 -8.71 -12.49 8.99
CA THR A 240 -10.06 -12.57 8.40
C THR A 240 -10.63 -13.98 8.41
N ALA A 241 -9.76 -15.01 8.47
CA ALA A 241 -10.18 -16.40 8.55
C ALA A 241 -10.86 -16.75 9.89
N ASP A 242 -10.56 -15.99 10.96
CA ASP A 242 -10.96 -16.34 12.33
C ASP A 242 -12.13 -15.51 12.85
N MET A 243 -12.63 -14.51 12.09
CA MET A 243 -13.65 -13.58 12.61
C MET A 243 -14.93 -13.53 11.75
N PRO A 244 -16.10 -13.90 12.33
CA PRO A 244 -17.40 -13.69 11.69
C PRO A 244 -17.65 -12.18 11.45
N ARG A 245 -18.22 -11.85 10.30
CA ARG A 245 -18.54 -10.45 9.91
C ARG A 245 -19.33 -9.69 10.97
N GLU A 246 -20.27 -10.36 11.60
CA GLU A 246 -21.14 -9.80 12.66
C GLU A 246 -20.35 -9.27 13.86
N LYS A 247 -19.27 -9.96 14.25
CA LYS A 247 -18.39 -9.50 15.34
C LYS A 247 -17.53 -8.31 14.98
N LEU A 248 -17.14 -8.17 13.72
CA LEU A 248 -16.40 -6.99 13.25
C LEU A 248 -17.29 -5.75 13.22
N GLU A 249 -18.53 -5.90 12.76
CA GLU A 249 -19.50 -4.79 12.77
C GLU A 249 -19.85 -4.36 14.21
N GLU A 250 -20.00 -5.30 15.15
CA GLU A 250 -20.20 -4.98 16.58
C GLU A 250 -18.98 -4.26 17.19
N HIS A 251 -17.76 -4.64 16.82
CA HIS A 251 -16.55 -3.97 17.28
C HIS A 251 -16.47 -2.53 16.76
N PHE A 252 -17.00 -2.26 15.55
CA PHE A 252 -17.06 -0.93 14.95
C PHE A 252 -18.13 -0.02 15.53
N LEU A 253 -19.26 -0.59 15.95
CA LEU A 253 -20.39 0.17 16.49
C LEU A 253 -20.23 0.50 17.99
N ASN A 254 -19.37 -0.23 18.69
CA ASN A 254 -19.16 -0.13 20.15
C ASN A 254 -17.83 0.53 20.55
N VAL A 255 -17.08 1.13 19.59
CA VAL A 255 -15.80 1.81 19.86
C VAL A 255 -15.88 3.28 19.53
#